data_2ba09b6884ce460654203c5c24712a8e
#
_entry.id   2ba09b6884ce460654203c5c24712a8e
#
_cell.length_a   1.000
_cell.length_b   1.000
_cell.length_c   1.000
_cell.angle_alpha   90.00
_cell.angle_beta   90.00
_cell.angle_gamma   90.00
#
_symmetry.space_group_name_H-M   'P 1'
#
loop_
_entity.id
_entity.type
_entity.pdbx_description
1 polymer ?
#
loop_
_entity_poly.entity_id
_entity_poly.type
_entity_poly.pdbx_seq_one_letter_code
_entity_poly.pdbx_strand_id
1 'polypeptide(L)'
;MSGIEVNIDSILESPESLTPIIHIDILECAQKVFENIGVGHSEFIYQRALAIELRSHGYVLETEKRVLITYIDREGNKHHLGDERIDIYLHKCDILDYEVVIELKAIVKPPKQSEIEQVLKYKRELNKDLVTPRYGIIINFPQAGTKKASENVDFMEIEL
;
A
#
# COMPACT_ATOMS: atom_id res chain seq x y z
N MET A 1 17.37 -19.43 41.25
CA MET A 1 17.51 -18.90 39.89
C MET A 1 16.30 -19.33 39.07
N SER A 2 15.38 -18.45 38.82
CA SER A 2 14.28 -18.73 37.91
C SER A 2 14.79 -18.57 36.49
N GLY A 3 14.98 -19.67 35.77
CA GLY A 3 15.27 -19.66 34.35
C GLY A 3 14.08 -19.07 33.63
N ILE A 4 14.26 -18.00 32.88
CA ILE A 4 13.29 -17.53 31.93
C ILE A 4 13.36 -18.54 30.78
N GLU A 5 12.41 -19.48 30.74
CA GLU A 5 12.19 -20.27 29.53
C GLU A 5 11.64 -19.34 28.46
N VAL A 6 12.50 -18.93 27.57
CA VAL A 6 12.08 -18.26 26.34
C VAL A 6 11.42 -19.35 25.50
N ASN A 7 10.12 -19.26 25.34
CA ASN A 7 9.38 -20.16 24.45
C ASN A 7 9.78 -19.82 23.00
N ILE A 8 10.73 -20.59 22.47
CA ILE A 8 11.27 -20.44 21.12
C ILE A 8 10.20 -20.73 20.07
N ASP A 9 9.17 -21.52 20.41
CA ASP A 9 8.10 -21.88 19.48
C ASP A 9 7.23 -20.67 19.09
N SER A 10 7.12 -19.66 19.96
CA SER A 10 6.37 -18.44 19.65
C SER A 10 7.11 -17.49 18.70
N ILE A 11 8.41 -17.71 18.47
CA ILE A 11 9.25 -16.89 17.56
C ILE A 11 9.21 -17.46 16.14
N LEU A 12 8.81 -18.72 15.98
CA LEU A 12 8.80 -19.43 14.70
C LEU A 12 7.46 -19.36 13.94
N GLU A 13 6.42 -18.73 14.51
CA GLU A 13 5.06 -18.81 13.98
C GLU A 13 4.70 -17.81 12.89
N SER A 14 5.60 -16.90 12.46
CA SER A 14 5.33 -16.11 11.26
C SER A 14 6.59 -15.79 10.47
N PRO A 15 6.83 -16.50 9.37
CA PRO A 15 7.91 -16.15 8.45
C PRO A 15 7.80 -14.73 7.90
N GLU A 16 6.61 -14.13 7.94
CA GLU A 16 6.36 -12.74 7.51
C GLU A 16 6.95 -11.69 8.44
N SER A 17 7.21 -12.01 9.72
CA SER A 17 7.73 -11.04 10.70
C SER A 17 9.24 -10.77 10.59
N LEU A 18 9.95 -11.54 9.77
CA LEU A 18 11.42 -11.47 9.63
C LEU A 18 11.89 -10.84 8.33
N THR A 19 10.98 -10.53 7.40
CA THR A 19 11.36 -9.86 6.14
C THR A 19 11.55 -8.38 6.39
N PRO A 20 12.75 -7.80 6.20
CA PRO A 20 12.97 -6.39 6.40
C PRO A 20 12.13 -5.57 5.41
N ILE A 21 11.57 -4.48 5.89
CA ILE A 21 10.82 -3.54 5.05
C ILE A 21 11.78 -2.87 4.08
N ILE A 22 11.46 -2.91 2.78
CA ILE A 22 12.27 -2.32 1.71
C ILE A 22 12.06 -0.81 1.66
N HIS A 23 10.81 -0.35 1.75
CA HIS A 23 10.43 1.06 1.59
C HIS A 23 10.22 1.74 2.94
N ILE A 24 11.26 1.75 3.78
CA ILE A 24 11.22 2.34 5.14
C ILE A 24 10.86 3.82 5.10
N ASP A 25 11.36 4.57 4.13
CA ASP A 25 11.07 6.01 3.99
C ASP A 25 9.58 6.26 3.74
N ILE A 26 8.94 5.43 2.93
CA ILE A 26 7.49 5.52 2.67
C ILE A 26 6.70 5.19 3.95
N LEU A 27 7.12 4.15 4.67
CA LEU A 27 6.52 3.81 5.96
C LEU A 27 6.62 4.98 6.95
N GLU A 28 7.79 5.58 7.06
CA GLU A 28 8.02 6.73 7.94
C GLU A 28 7.15 7.93 7.57
N CYS A 29 6.98 8.19 6.27
CA CYS A 29 6.05 9.22 5.79
C CYS A 29 4.62 8.95 6.23
N ALA A 30 4.14 7.72 6.06
CA ALA A 30 2.79 7.32 6.46
C ALA A 30 2.60 7.41 7.98
N GLN A 31 3.59 6.96 8.74
CA GLN A 31 3.56 7.03 10.21
C GLN A 31 3.53 8.47 10.69
N LYS A 32 4.30 9.36 10.08
CA LYS A 32 4.31 10.78 10.41
C LYS A 32 2.94 11.43 10.13
N VAL A 33 2.31 11.09 9.00
CA VAL A 33 0.96 11.54 8.70
C VAL A 33 -0.01 11.11 9.80
N PHE A 34 0.02 9.84 10.17
CA PHE A 34 -0.89 9.29 11.17
C PHE A 34 -0.69 9.92 12.55
N GLU A 35 0.55 10.14 12.96
CA GLU A 35 0.87 10.81 14.21
C GLU A 35 0.36 12.26 14.23
N ASN A 36 0.41 12.96 13.10
CA ASN A 36 -0.01 14.35 13.01
C ASN A 36 -1.52 14.56 12.96
N ILE A 37 -2.26 13.73 12.21
CA ILE A 37 -3.70 13.96 12.01
C ILE A 37 -4.59 12.94 12.72
N GLY A 38 -4.03 11.82 13.19
CA GLY A 38 -4.75 10.83 14.00
C GLY A 38 -5.84 10.07 13.26
N VAL A 39 -6.75 9.49 14.02
CA VAL A 39 -7.88 8.70 13.53
C VAL A 39 -9.07 9.56 13.10
N GLY A 40 -10.07 8.95 12.43
CA GLY A 40 -11.35 9.57 12.16
C GLY A 40 -11.45 10.29 10.82
N HIS A 41 -10.45 10.21 9.99
CA HIS A 41 -10.47 10.78 8.65
C HIS A 41 -10.85 9.74 7.58
N SER A 42 -11.34 10.22 6.44
CA SER A 42 -11.55 9.38 5.28
C SER A 42 -10.22 8.98 4.63
N GLU A 43 -10.23 7.91 3.84
CA GLU A 43 -9.05 7.51 3.05
C GLU A 43 -8.52 8.65 2.20
N PHE A 44 -9.40 9.46 1.62
CA PHE A 44 -9.01 10.59 0.79
C PHE A 44 -8.21 11.66 1.54
N ILE A 45 -8.52 11.92 2.80
CA ILE A 45 -7.75 12.86 3.64
C ILE A 45 -6.36 12.31 3.92
N TYR A 46 -6.24 11.03 4.28
CA TYR A 46 -4.92 10.39 4.45
C TYR A 46 -4.11 10.37 3.16
N GLN A 47 -4.77 10.11 2.02
CA GLN A 47 -4.13 10.15 0.71
C GLN A 47 -3.52 11.51 0.40
N ARG A 48 -4.27 12.58 0.64
CA ARG A 48 -3.78 13.95 0.42
C ARG A 48 -2.60 14.29 1.33
N ALA A 49 -2.70 13.96 2.60
CA ALA A 49 -1.63 14.19 3.57
C ALA A 49 -0.36 13.40 3.19
N LEU A 50 -0.51 12.12 2.86
CA LEU A 50 0.61 11.27 2.46
C LEU A 50 1.25 11.77 1.16
N ALA A 51 0.47 12.19 0.19
CA ALA A 51 0.99 12.76 -1.06
C ALA A 51 1.85 14.01 -0.82
N ILE A 52 1.43 14.88 0.10
CA ILE A 52 2.20 16.07 0.49
C ILE A 52 3.53 15.64 1.13
N GLU A 53 3.49 14.71 2.07
CA GLU A 53 4.68 14.24 2.77
C GLU A 53 5.66 13.54 1.83
N LEU A 54 5.17 12.65 0.95
CA LEU A 54 6.00 11.97 -0.05
C LEU A 54 6.67 12.96 -1.01
N ARG A 55 5.93 13.95 -1.50
CA ARG A 55 6.52 14.98 -2.37
C ARG A 55 7.60 15.78 -1.66
N SER A 56 7.43 16.07 -0.39
CA SER A 56 8.46 16.77 0.41
C SER A 56 9.74 15.94 0.57
N HIS A 57 9.66 14.62 0.44
CA HIS A 57 10.81 13.70 0.44
C HIS A 57 11.43 13.49 -0.95
N GLY A 58 10.88 14.11 -1.99
CA GLY A 58 11.43 14.04 -3.35
C GLY A 58 10.78 13.02 -4.27
N TYR A 59 9.71 12.35 -3.83
CA TYR A 59 8.97 11.43 -4.71
C TYR A 59 8.16 12.20 -5.75
N VAL A 60 8.09 11.63 -6.94
CA VAL A 60 7.25 12.07 -8.04
C VAL A 60 6.05 11.14 -8.12
N LEU A 61 4.84 11.67 -8.00
CA LEU A 61 3.65 10.85 -7.88
C LEU A 61 2.42 11.45 -8.54
N GLU A 62 1.48 10.56 -8.83
CA GLU A 62 0.09 10.89 -9.17
C GLU A 62 -0.82 10.36 -8.07
N THR A 63 -1.86 11.10 -7.74
CA THR A 63 -2.97 10.62 -6.91
C THR A 63 -4.15 10.30 -7.82
N GLU A 64 -5.00 9.35 -7.41
CA GLU A 64 -6.19 8.95 -8.17
C GLU A 64 -5.87 8.57 -9.63
N LYS A 65 -4.77 7.83 -9.82
CA LYS A 65 -4.37 7.40 -11.15
C LYS A 65 -5.40 6.44 -11.75
N ARG A 66 -5.97 6.85 -12.87
CA ARG A 66 -6.97 6.06 -13.58
C ARG A 66 -6.37 4.79 -14.18
N VAL A 67 -7.02 3.68 -13.95
CA VAL A 67 -6.71 2.39 -14.55
C VAL A 67 -7.92 1.91 -15.34
N LEU A 68 -7.75 1.68 -16.63
CA LEU A 68 -8.79 1.15 -17.50
C LEU A 68 -8.91 -0.37 -17.30
N ILE A 69 -10.10 -0.84 -17.01
CA ILE A 69 -10.41 -2.26 -16.98
C ILE A 69 -10.87 -2.66 -18.37
N THR A 70 -10.14 -3.56 -19.00
CA THR A 70 -10.36 -3.92 -20.40
C THR A 70 -10.54 -5.43 -20.59
N TYR A 71 -11.32 -5.76 -21.60
CA TYR A 71 -11.51 -7.14 -22.08
C TYR A 71 -11.03 -7.25 -23.52
N ILE A 72 -10.20 -8.23 -23.78
CA ILE A 72 -9.75 -8.53 -25.15
C ILE A 72 -10.57 -9.71 -25.64
N ASP A 73 -11.33 -9.51 -26.71
CA ASP A 73 -12.21 -10.52 -27.26
C ASP A 73 -11.43 -11.59 -28.07
N ARG A 74 -12.15 -12.59 -28.55
CA ARG A 74 -11.58 -13.70 -29.33
C ARG A 74 -10.83 -13.24 -30.58
N GLU A 75 -11.21 -12.10 -31.16
CA GLU A 75 -10.60 -11.54 -32.35
C GLU A 75 -9.45 -10.57 -32.06
N GLY A 76 -9.14 -10.36 -30.79
CA GLY A 76 -8.09 -9.45 -30.34
C GLY A 76 -8.54 -8.00 -30.18
N ASN A 77 -9.84 -7.71 -30.27
CA ASN A 77 -10.36 -6.36 -30.04
C ASN A 77 -10.42 -6.05 -28.56
N LYS A 78 -9.98 -4.85 -28.19
CA LYS A 78 -9.94 -4.35 -26.82
C LYS A 78 -11.21 -3.58 -26.49
N HIS A 79 -11.92 -4.01 -25.47
CA HIS A 79 -13.14 -3.38 -25.00
C HIS A 79 -12.92 -2.76 -23.63
N HIS A 80 -13.33 -1.50 -23.47
CA HIS A 80 -13.29 -0.80 -22.18
C HIS A 80 -14.54 -1.19 -21.37
N LEU A 81 -14.34 -1.80 -20.21
CA LEU A 81 -15.41 -2.27 -19.33
C LEU A 81 -15.71 -1.32 -18.18
N GLY A 82 -14.72 -0.58 -17.71
CA GLY A 82 -14.84 0.33 -16.58
C GLY A 82 -13.50 0.90 -16.19
N ASP A 83 -13.53 1.74 -15.17
CA ASP A 83 -12.34 2.39 -14.62
C ASP A 83 -12.22 2.10 -13.13
N GLU A 84 -10.98 2.04 -12.66
CA GLU A 84 -10.63 2.12 -11.25
C GLU A 84 -9.56 3.19 -11.05
N ARG A 85 -9.25 3.50 -9.80
CA ARG A 85 -8.24 4.50 -9.47
C ARG A 85 -7.28 3.94 -8.44
N ILE A 86 -6.00 4.13 -8.70
CA ILE A 86 -4.93 3.86 -7.75
C ILE A 86 -4.79 5.09 -6.86
N ASP A 87 -4.78 4.90 -5.55
CA ASP A 87 -4.71 6.01 -4.59
C ASP A 87 -3.47 6.86 -4.80
N ILE A 88 -2.28 6.24 -4.82
CA ILE A 88 -1.01 6.90 -5.11
C ILE A 88 -0.18 6.02 -6.03
N TYR A 89 0.31 6.60 -7.09
CA TYR A 89 1.23 5.96 -8.02
C TYR A 89 2.57 6.70 -8.01
N LEU A 90 3.62 6.04 -7.56
CA LEU A 90 4.97 6.60 -7.54
C LEU A 90 5.67 6.32 -8.87
N HIS A 91 6.14 7.38 -9.50
CA HIS A 91 6.96 7.28 -10.70
C HIS A 91 8.42 7.01 -10.34
N LYS A 92 9.13 6.40 -11.25
CA LYS A 92 10.59 6.38 -11.22
C LYS A 92 11.10 7.82 -11.16
N CYS A 93 12.05 8.09 -10.26
CA CYS A 93 12.63 9.40 -10.06
C CYS A 93 14.06 9.28 -9.49
N ASP A 94 14.69 10.39 -9.12
CA ASP A 94 16.07 10.38 -8.63
C ASP A 94 16.30 9.52 -7.39
N ILE A 95 15.27 9.34 -6.56
CA ILE A 95 15.34 8.57 -5.31
C ILE A 95 14.67 7.19 -5.39
N LEU A 96 14.06 6.85 -6.53
CA LEU A 96 13.31 5.61 -6.71
C LEU A 96 13.49 5.08 -8.13
N ASP A 97 14.16 3.94 -8.28
CA ASP A 97 14.53 3.38 -9.58
C ASP A 97 13.42 2.63 -10.32
N TYR A 98 12.25 2.54 -9.75
CA TYR A 98 11.10 1.80 -10.28
C TYR A 98 9.78 2.48 -9.88
N GLU A 99 8.70 2.04 -10.47
CA GLU A 99 7.36 2.51 -10.15
C GLU A 99 6.72 1.66 -9.05
N VAL A 100 5.87 2.29 -8.24
CA VAL A 100 5.20 1.67 -7.10
C VAL A 100 3.72 2.06 -7.07
N VAL A 101 2.87 1.07 -6.86
CA VAL A 101 1.44 1.25 -6.59
C VAL A 101 1.22 1.30 -5.08
N ILE A 102 0.55 2.32 -4.59
CA ILE A 102 0.17 2.42 -3.18
C ILE A 102 -1.35 2.42 -3.06
N GLU A 103 -1.86 1.47 -2.30
CA GLU A 103 -3.27 1.36 -1.91
C GLU A 103 -3.44 1.74 -0.46
N LEU A 104 -4.39 2.62 -0.16
CA LEU A 104 -4.64 3.12 1.19
C LEU A 104 -5.95 2.57 1.73
N LYS A 105 -5.98 2.34 3.02
CA LYS A 105 -7.17 1.99 3.80
C LYS A 105 -7.22 2.81 5.08
N ALA A 106 -8.42 3.01 5.59
CA ALA A 106 -8.69 3.63 6.88
C ALA A 106 -9.76 2.78 7.60
N ILE A 107 -9.35 1.59 8.04
CA ILE A 107 -10.24 0.57 8.60
C ILE A 107 -9.75 0.10 9.97
N VAL A 108 -10.66 -0.52 10.72
CA VAL A 108 -10.39 -0.98 12.09
C VAL A 108 -9.40 -2.13 12.13
N LYS A 109 -9.49 -3.07 11.19
CA LYS A 109 -8.64 -4.27 11.12
C LYS A 109 -7.54 -4.09 10.07
N PRO A 110 -6.37 -4.72 10.25
CA PRO A 110 -5.33 -4.73 9.23
C PRO A 110 -5.84 -5.25 7.87
N PRO A 111 -5.25 -4.77 6.76
CA PRO A 111 -5.60 -5.24 5.42
C PRO A 111 -5.44 -6.74 5.27
N LYS A 112 -6.26 -7.32 4.39
CA LYS A 112 -6.33 -8.75 4.12
C LYS A 112 -6.10 -9.05 2.64
N GLN A 113 -6.39 -10.27 2.24
CA GLN A 113 -6.21 -10.78 0.89
C GLN A 113 -6.91 -9.91 -0.19
N SER A 114 -8.05 -9.30 0.12
CA SER A 114 -8.79 -8.47 -0.84
C SER A 114 -7.98 -7.26 -1.34
N GLU A 115 -7.20 -6.63 -0.47
CA GLU A 115 -6.35 -5.49 -0.84
C GLU A 115 -5.15 -5.94 -1.69
N ILE A 116 -4.60 -7.11 -1.39
CA ILE A 116 -3.55 -7.74 -2.21
C ILE A 116 -4.09 -8.03 -3.62
N GLU A 117 -5.27 -8.62 -3.72
CA GLU A 117 -5.92 -8.91 -5.01
C GLU A 117 -6.20 -7.64 -5.80
N GLN A 118 -6.57 -6.55 -5.13
CA GLN A 118 -6.77 -5.26 -5.78
C GLN A 118 -5.47 -4.73 -6.40
N VAL A 119 -4.36 -4.78 -5.70
CA VAL A 119 -3.05 -4.37 -6.21
C VAL A 119 -2.62 -5.26 -7.38
N LEU A 120 -2.81 -6.57 -7.29
CA LEU A 120 -2.50 -7.50 -8.37
C LEU A 120 -3.38 -7.25 -9.61
N LYS A 121 -4.62 -6.85 -9.43
CA LYS A 121 -5.50 -6.44 -10.51
C LYS A 121 -4.99 -5.18 -11.21
N TYR A 122 -4.55 -4.17 -10.46
CA TYR A 122 -3.93 -2.98 -11.05
C TYR A 122 -2.70 -3.33 -11.88
N LYS A 123 -1.81 -4.18 -11.35
CA LYS A 123 -0.65 -4.67 -12.11
C LYS A 123 -1.06 -5.29 -13.44
N ARG A 124 -2.03 -6.18 -13.41
CA ARG A 124 -2.50 -6.89 -14.60
C ARG A 124 -3.02 -5.93 -15.67
N GLU A 125 -3.83 -4.94 -15.27
CA GLU A 125 -4.38 -3.96 -16.21
C GLU A 125 -3.30 -2.99 -16.72
N LEU A 126 -2.40 -2.52 -15.86
CA LEU A 126 -1.28 -1.65 -16.26
C LEU A 126 -0.32 -2.37 -17.23
N ASN A 127 -0.06 -3.66 -17.02
CA ASN A 127 0.81 -4.45 -17.90
C ASN A 127 0.27 -4.53 -19.33
N LYS A 128 -1.05 -4.48 -19.54
CA LYS A 128 -1.65 -4.43 -20.88
C LYS A 128 -1.22 -3.19 -21.68
N ASP A 129 -0.91 -2.10 -20.99
CA ASP A 129 -0.43 -0.84 -21.54
C ASP A 129 1.09 -0.68 -21.39
N LEU A 130 1.82 -1.77 -21.13
CA LEU A 130 3.27 -1.81 -20.95
C LEU A 130 3.77 -0.99 -19.74
N VAL A 131 2.92 -0.70 -18.79
CA VAL A 131 3.27 -0.07 -17.52
C VAL A 131 3.49 -1.18 -16.49
N THR A 132 4.71 -1.23 -15.94
CA THR A 132 5.17 -2.35 -15.12
C THR A 132 5.71 -1.88 -13.76
N PRO A 133 4.83 -1.55 -12.80
CA PRO A 133 5.27 -1.24 -11.44
C PRO A 133 5.95 -2.46 -10.81
N ARG A 134 6.99 -2.22 -10.04
CA ARG A 134 7.78 -3.29 -9.42
C ARG A 134 7.23 -3.73 -8.07
N TYR A 135 6.67 -2.81 -7.31
CA TYR A 135 6.11 -3.08 -5.99
C TYR A 135 4.70 -2.53 -5.83
N GLY A 136 3.92 -3.22 -5.03
CA GLY A 136 2.69 -2.73 -4.46
C GLY A 136 2.87 -2.54 -2.96
N ILE A 137 2.34 -1.45 -2.43
CA ILE A 137 2.34 -1.16 -1.00
C ILE A 137 0.90 -0.95 -0.56
N ILE A 138 0.51 -1.60 0.52
CA ILE A 138 -0.79 -1.42 1.15
C ILE A 138 -0.55 -0.77 2.52
N ILE A 139 -1.16 0.38 2.73
CA ILE A 139 -1.05 1.13 3.99
C ILE A 139 -2.44 1.29 4.57
N ASN A 140 -2.63 0.82 5.79
CA ASN A 140 -3.84 1.10 6.55
C ASN A 140 -3.53 2.09 7.68
N PHE A 141 -4.37 3.12 7.79
CA PHE A 141 -4.41 4.03 8.93
C PHE A 141 -5.45 3.48 9.90
N PRO A 142 -5.04 2.75 10.96
CA PRO A 142 -5.98 2.03 11.81
C PRO A 142 -7.01 2.95 12.46
N GLN A 143 -8.27 2.51 12.45
CA GLN A 143 -9.36 3.28 13.05
C GLN A 143 -9.81 2.65 14.36
N ALA A 144 -10.42 3.45 15.22
CA ALA A 144 -10.97 2.98 16.47
C ALA A 144 -12.24 2.15 16.21
N GLY A 145 -12.32 0.98 16.84
CA GLY A 145 -13.52 0.15 16.91
C GLY A 145 -14.03 0.06 18.33
N THR A 146 -14.21 -1.15 18.84
CA THR A 146 -14.54 -1.41 20.25
C THR A 146 -13.35 -1.15 21.17
N LYS A 147 -12.13 -1.10 20.63
CA LYS A 147 -10.88 -0.79 21.32
C LYS A 147 -10.25 0.46 20.72
N LYS A 148 -9.30 1.07 21.47
CA LYS A 148 -8.46 2.13 20.95
C LYS A 148 -7.71 1.67 19.70
N ALA A 149 -7.61 2.53 18.69
CA ALA A 149 -6.83 2.25 17.50
C ALA A 149 -5.34 2.05 17.84
N SER A 150 -4.66 1.24 17.02
CA SER A 150 -3.18 1.18 17.05
C SER A 150 -2.58 2.56 16.80
N GLU A 151 -1.44 2.84 17.42
CA GLU A 151 -0.67 4.07 17.20
C GLU A 151 0.20 3.99 15.93
N ASN A 152 0.36 2.80 15.37
CA ASN A 152 1.18 2.55 14.21
C ASN A 152 0.32 2.20 13.00
N VAL A 153 0.71 2.67 11.81
CA VAL A 153 0.13 2.25 10.55
C VAL A 153 0.40 0.76 10.29
N ASP A 154 -0.51 0.10 9.60
CA ASP A 154 -0.24 -1.22 9.02
C ASP A 154 0.42 -1.02 7.65
N PHE A 155 1.48 -1.76 7.38
CA PHE A 155 2.29 -1.59 6.18
C PHE A 155 2.65 -2.94 5.57
N MET A 156 2.28 -3.17 4.33
CA MET A 156 2.54 -4.40 3.61
C MET A 156 3.15 -4.10 2.24
N GLU A 157 4.21 -4.80 1.89
CA GLU A 157 4.89 -4.70 0.60
C GLU A 157 4.71 -5.98 -0.21
N ILE A 158 4.50 -5.85 -1.51
CA ILE A 158 4.34 -6.96 -2.43
C ILE A 158 5.26 -6.71 -3.63
N GLU A 159 6.13 -7.65 -3.95
CA GLU A 159 6.87 -7.61 -5.21
C GLU A 159 5.95 -8.05 -6.35
N LEU A 160 5.85 -7.24 -7.38
CA LEU A 160 4.92 -7.45 -8.50
C LEU A 160 5.58 -8.13 -9.70
#